data_fe6a6d126b9dcf082cf8894e85ee4784
#
_entry.id   fe6a6d126b9dcf082cf8894e85ee4784
#
_cell.length_a   1.000
_cell.length_b   1.000
_cell.length_c   1.000
_cell.angle_alpha   90.00
_cell.angle_beta   90.00
_cell.angle_gamma   90.00
#
_symmetry.space_group_name_H-M   'P 1'
#
loop_
_entity.id
_entity.type
_entity.pdbx_description
1 polymer ?
#
loop_
_entity_poly.entity_id
_entity_poly.type
_entity_poly.pdbx_seq_one_letter_code
_entity_poly.pdbx_strand_id
1 'polypeptide(L)'
;MRTYKKSIILAAAAIAAVAAYPQDGNNGGLQKSIVIEKDFVPVETEAKKLDVLPQEAPFTAVKTELSFSDWAVPATVEPILLRQAPMKYSDPSLAPYRKRGYAGFAAGSYLNMVGSAGYRIIDNDRMQLGAWFQHNSTNGSIAGKYGENEDNYYKQFVSDDKLSLDFSNRFEKGFLSANASYHYEKFNYYGTLGKLMYNPPFDLSPQNKKQAVNEFNANLKWQNNIESNLRYYAAFDFNYFGYRYGAGLMELEPTTNAYLPKGLKEYHTTVNGGIDLGFGEQSSVGIDANFQYLNHNNSQGFIELSDSRYIDFPFYTATPLPSEGFGMLSLTPYYRKKTERMNLRIGARLDISFNNGTVFRIAPDVRFDLAMSDKVSLSVSATGSNHINTFHEISAVNRYVNPSFELPTTYTVVDARAGLNFGLWRGLSMTPYVGFAVTKDYMLPFIDARFAIGKIESDYVYIHSGTDIYLGQTVYRGIDTNGIIAGIKFGYKFKDILELSADYAFTPQGDDSGYILSDDRPEHSVRASAKIRPIKPLSIVLDYELRALRSSLGTRTYYDPTEVAYKYYDTTYPYSNISNLNLGVSYQINDMISIFCQGNNLLNRRYENYYGIYAQKLNILGGIGVNF
;
A
#
# COMPACT_ATOMS: atom_id res chain seq x y z
N MET A 1 6.09 17.69 27.50
CA MET A 1 7.49 17.17 27.44
C MET A 1 7.87 16.12 28.50
N ARG A 2 7.22 16.01 29.65
CA ARG A 2 7.56 14.99 30.69
C ARG A 2 6.85 13.63 30.55
N THR A 3 5.74 13.55 29.85
CA THR A 3 4.92 12.34 29.74
C THR A 3 5.40 11.41 28.63
N TYR A 4 5.86 11.92 27.50
CA TYR A 4 6.33 11.11 26.36
C TYR A 4 7.66 10.40 26.59
N LYS A 5 8.58 10.99 27.37
CA LYS A 5 9.81 10.30 27.75
C LYS A 5 9.56 9.03 28.55
N LYS A 6 8.46 8.97 29.30
CA LYS A 6 8.08 7.77 30.07
C LYS A 6 7.51 6.67 29.17
N SER A 7 6.78 7.01 28.10
CA SER A 7 6.22 6.03 27.17
C SER A 7 7.27 5.39 26.26
N ILE A 8 8.25 6.16 25.81
CA ILE A 8 9.40 5.67 25.03
C ILE A 8 10.28 4.74 25.88
N ILE A 9 10.46 5.08 27.15
CA ILE A 9 11.21 4.24 28.09
C ILE A 9 10.48 2.93 28.38
N LEU A 10 9.14 2.94 28.44
CA LEU A 10 8.35 1.72 28.64
C LEU A 10 8.38 0.79 27.42
N ALA A 11 8.32 1.34 26.20
CA ALA A 11 8.42 0.57 24.97
C ALA A 11 9.85 0.01 24.77
N ALA A 12 10.88 0.81 25.06
CA ALA A 12 12.26 0.36 25.03
C ALA A 12 12.56 -0.68 26.13
N ALA A 13 11.95 -0.54 27.29
CA ALA A 13 12.07 -1.52 28.40
C ALA A 13 11.37 -2.83 28.06
N ALA A 14 10.24 -2.83 27.32
CA ALA A 14 9.57 -4.04 26.89
C ALA A 14 10.39 -4.81 25.83
N ILE A 15 11.12 -4.12 24.96
CA ILE A 15 12.02 -4.73 23.98
C ILE A 15 13.32 -5.19 24.64
N ALA A 16 13.84 -4.45 25.64
CA ALA A 16 15.03 -4.83 26.39
C ALA A 16 14.79 -5.99 27.38
N ALA A 17 13.56 -6.15 27.87
CA ALA A 17 13.22 -7.25 28.79
C ALA A 17 13.21 -8.64 28.10
N VAL A 18 13.14 -8.69 26.77
CA VAL A 18 13.27 -9.94 26.00
C VAL A 18 14.76 -10.31 25.77
N ALA A 19 15.68 -9.36 25.92
CA ALA A 19 17.12 -9.55 25.69
C ALA A 19 17.94 -9.76 26.97
N ALA A 20 17.35 -9.64 28.16
CA ALA A 20 18.07 -9.77 29.42
C ALA A 20 17.83 -11.15 30.06
N TYR A 21 18.64 -12.13 29.68
CA TYR A 21 18.94 -13.24 30.58
C TYR A 21 19.92 -12.76 31.67
N PRO A 22 19.72 -13.08 32.94
CA PRO A 22 20.61 -12.65 33.99
C PRO A 22 21.96 -13.36 33.84
N GLN A 23 23.02 -12.60 33.65
CA GLN A 23 24.37 -13.05 33.94
C GLN A 23 24.56 -12.95 35.47
N ASP A 24 24.59 -14.10 36.12
CA ASP A 24 25.07 -14.19 37.48
C ASP A 24 26.53 -13.78 37.53
N GLY A 25 26.77 -12.59 38.08
CA GLY A 25 28.07 -12.13 38.45
C GLY A 25 28.48 -12.75 39.76
N ASN A 26 29.46 -13.63 39.75
CA ASN A 26 30.20 -13.94 40.96
C ASN A 26 31.70 -13.71 40.76
N ASN A 27 32.17 -12.65 41.41
CA ASN A 27 33.60 -12.38 41.64
C ASN A 27 34.11 -13.32 42.69
N GLY A 28 35.15 -14.06 42.41
CA GLY A 28 35.88 -14.79 43.41
C GLY A 28 36.81 -15.82 42.80
N GLY A 29 38.05 -15.46 42.68
CA GLY A 29 39.08 -16.30 42.11
C GLY A 29 39.27 -17.60 42.88
N LEU A 30 39.60 -18.64 42.11
CA LEU A 30 40.54 -19.71 42.44
C LEU A 30 40.59 -20.65 41.21
N GLN A 31 41.64 -20.49 40.44
CA GLN A 31 41.99 -21.54 39.46
C GLN A 31 42.41 -22.79 40.22
N LYS A 32 41.66 -23.86 40.03
CA LYS A 32 42.07 -25.20 40.39
C LYS A 32 41.83 -26.09 39.15
N SER A 33 42.88 -26.30 38.39
CA SER A 33 42.90 -27.29 37.32
C SER A 33 42.93 -28.68 37.96
N ILE A 34 41.90 -29.49 37.78
CA ILE A 34 41.90 -30.89 38.08
C ILE A 34 42.02 -31.62 36.71
N VAL A 35 43.17 -32.21 36.50
CA VAL A 35 43.39 -33.17 35.40
C VAL A 35 42.84 -34.49 35.92
N ILE A 36 41.79 -35.00 35.29
CA ILE A 36 41.28 -36.33 35.50
C ILE A 36 41.79 -37.19 34.32
N GLU A 37 42.85 -37.90 34.52
CA GLU A 37 43.21 -39.02 33.64
C GLU A 37 42.28 -40.18 33.98
N LYS A 38 41.43 -40.55 33.03
CA LYS A 38 40.63 -41.78 33.11
C LYS A 38 41.21 -42.75 32.11
N ASP A 39 41.90 -43.74 32.61
CA ASP A 39 42.34 -44.88 31.80
C ASP A 39 41.10 -45.59 31.21
N PHE A 40 41.04 -45.63 29.91
CA PHE A 40 40.01 -46.35 29.18
C PHE A 40 40.49 -47.82 28.97
N VAL A 41 39.89 -48.73 29.72
CA VAL A 41 40.03 -50.15 29.49
C VAL A 41 38.91 -50.58 28.53
N PRO A 42 39.23 -50.99 27.28
CA PRO A 42 38.21 -51.49 26.39
C PRO A 42 37.73 -52.86 26.86
N VAL A 43 36.42 -52.94 27.20
CA VAL A 43 35.75 -54.21 27.45
C VAL A 43 35.08 -54.62 26.13
N GLU A 44 35.55 -55.71 25.52
CA GLU A 44 34.85 -56.32 24.41
C GLU A 44 33.56 -56.93 24.88
N THR A 45 32.43 -56.38 24.47
CA THR A 45 31.11 -56.98 24.63
C THR A 45 30.71 -57.61 23.29
N GLU A 46 30.49 -58.93 23.29
CA GLU A 46 29.96 -59.64 22.13
C GLU A 46 28.63 -59.03 21.68
N ALA A 47 28.61 -58.55 20.46
CA ALA A 47 27.40 -58.05 19.82
C ALA A 47 26.53 -59.25 19.41
N LYS A 48 25.44 -59.49 20.11
CA LYS A 48 24.38 -60.38 19.64
C LYS A 48 23.52 -59.66 18.63
N LYS A 49 23.50 -60.19 17.41
CA LYS A 49 22.61 -59.77 16.34
C LYS A 49 21.15 -60.00 16.77
N LEU A 50 20.37 -58.94 16.93
CA LEU A 50 18.94 -59.01 17.13
C LEU A 50 18.26 -59.32 15.80
N ASP A 51 17.74 -60.54 15.65
CA ASP A 51 16.92 -60.97 14.51
C ASP A 51 15.44 -60.59 14.70
N VAL A 52 15.17 -59.34 14.97
CA VAL A 52 13.80 -58.82 14.99
C VAL A 52 13.74 -57.62 14.07
N LEU A 53 13.09 -57.79 12.92
CA LEU A 53 12.70 -56.68 12.07
C LEU A 53 11.77 -55.75 12.83
N PRO A 54 12.02 -54.41 12.86
CA PRO A 54 11.10 -53.48 13.45
C PRO A 54 9.75 -53.57 12.74
N GLN A 55 8.65 -53.76 13.47
CA GLN A 55 7.33 -53.59 12.91
C GLN A 55 7.15 -52.13 12.55
N GLU A 56 6.83 -51.84 11.30
CA GLU A 56 6.43 -50.51 10.86
C GLU A 56 5.17 -50.11 11.63
N ALA A 57 5.30 -49.08 12.45
CA ALA A 57 4.16 -48.43 13.03
C ALA A 57 3.33 -47.77 11.91
N PRO A 58 2.01 -47.94 11.86
CA PRO A 58 1.20 -47.31 10.86
C PRO A 58 1.33 -45.77 11.00
N PHE A 59 1.94 -45.12 10.02
CA PHE A 59 1.97 -43.68 9.91
C PHE A 59 0.55 -43.19 9.62
N THR A 60 -0.17 -42.74 10.67
CA THR A 60 -1.35 -41.91 10.45
C THR A 60 -0.85 -40.50 10.18
N ALA A 61 -0.83 -40.12 8.92
CA ALA A 61 -0.54 -38.75 8.54
C ALA A 61 -1.67 -37.84 9.10
N VAL A 62 -1.39 -37.18 10.22
CA VAL A 62 -2.21 -36.08 10.70
C VAL A 62 -2.01 -34.93 9.74
N LYS A 63 -2.95 -34.71 8.83
CA LYS A 63 -3.03 -33.48 8.04
C LYS A 63 -3.32 -32.32 8.99
N THR A 64 -2.28 -31.69 9.46
CA THR A 64 -2.39 -30.39 10.12
C THR A 64 -2.44 -29.35 9.02
N GLU A 65 -3.61 -28.85 8.72
CA GLU A 65 -3.75 -27.64 7.88
C GLU A 65 -3.17 -26.46 8.67
N LEU A 66 -1.91 -26.16 8.42
CA LEU A 66 -1.28 -24.93 8.89
C LEU A 66 -1.82 -23.79 8.03
N SER A 67 -2.84 -23.09 8.51
CA SER A 67 -3.23 -21.82 7.93
C SER A 67 -2.17 -20.78 8.30
N PHE A 68 -1.28 -20.48 7.38
CA PHE A 68 -0.38 -19.34 7.52
C PHE A 68 -1.22 -18.07 7.40
N SER A 69 -1.33 -17.31 8.48
CA SER A 69 -1.79 -15.93 8.37
C SER A 69 -0.69 -15.15 7.65
N ASP A 70 -0.98 -14.65 6.44
CA ASP A 70 -0.13 -13.69 5.75
C ASP A 70 -0.08 -12.40 6.57
N TRP A 71 0.93 -12.28 7.41
CA TRP A 71 1.23 -11.11 8.24
C TRP A 71 2.05 -10.07 7.48
N ALA A 72 2.01 -10.06 6.18
CA ALA A 72 2.39 -8.89 5.43
C ALA A 72 1.30 -7.81 5.63
N VAL A 73 1.32 -7.15 6.79
CA VAL A 73 0.67 -5.86 6.89
C VAL A 73 1.56 -4.92 6.09
N PRO A 74 1.14 -4.46 4.91
CA PRO A 74 1.91 -3.45 4.20
C PRO A 74 2.03 -2.25 5.15
N ALA A 75 3.24 -1.71 5.27
CA ALA A 75 3.50 -0.49 6.05
C ALA A 75 2.73 0.71 5.51
N THR A 76 2.30 0.65 4.27
CA THR A 76 1.37 1.54 3.63
C THR A 76 -0.04 1.08 3.97
N VAL A 77 -0.75 1.86 4.77
CA VAL A 77 -2.21 1.83 4.74
C VAL A 77 -2.54 2.22 3.30
N GLU A 78 -2.83 1.23 2.45
CA GLU A 78 -3.37 1.54 1.14
C GLU A 78 -4.59 2.43 1.39
N PRO A 79 -4.63 3.66 0.85
CA PRO A 79 -5.84 4.42 0.91
C PRO A 79 -6.89 3.51 0.30
N ILE A 80 -7.97 3.33 1.03
CA ILE A 80 -9.12 2.65 0.47
C ILE A 80 -9.64 3.59 -0.61
N LEU A 81 -9.05 3.50 -1.79
CA LEU A 81 -9.84 3.73 -2.97
C LEU A 81 -11.05 2.83 -2.75
N LEU A 82 -12.24 3.40 -2.81
CA LEU A 82 -13.47 2.63 -2.93
C LEU A 82 -13.35 1.80 -4.23
N ARG A 83 -12.46 0.83 -4.19
CA ARG A 83 -12.50 -0.28 -5.11
C ARG A 83 -13.77 -0.98 -4.70
N GLN A 84 -14.80 -0.76 -5.49
CA GLN A 84 -15.94 -1.66 -5.48
C GLN A 84 -15.32 -3.04 -5.42
N ALA A 85 -15.58 -3.75 -4.32
CA ALA A 85 -14.98 -5.06 -4.11
C ALA A 85 -15.15 -5.83 -5.41
N PRO A 86 -14.09 -6.34 -6.04
CA PRO A 86 -14.27 -7.13 -7.24
C PRO A 86 -15.30 -8.17 -6.89
N MET A 87 -16.32 -8.31 -7.74
CA MET A 87 -17.40 -9.25 -7.49
C MET A 87 -16.80 -10.65 -7.39
N LYS A 88 -16.34 -11.04 -6.19
CA LYS A 88 -15.96 -12.43 -5.90
C LYS A 88 -17.23 -13.23 -5.77
N TYR A 89 -17.82 -13.54 -6.92
CA TYR A 89 -18.89 -14.51 -6.98
C TYR A 89 -18.28 -15.88 -7.14
N SER A 90 -18.60 -16.69 -6.22
CA SER A 90 -18.30 -18.09 -5.99
C SER A 90 -17.04 -18.34 -5.17
N ASP A 91 -17.26 -18.97 -4.06
CA ASP A 91 -16.28 -19.78 -3.38
C ASP A 91 -15.92 -20.94 -4.33
N PRO A 92 -14.72 -20.98 -4.92
CA PRO A 92 -14.35 -22.04 -5.85
C PRO A 92 -14.34 -23.43 -5.20
N SER A 93 -14.42 -23.52 -3.87
CA SER A 93 -14.47 -24.79 -3.14
C SER A 93 -15.84 -25.46 -3.14
N LEU A 94 -16.90 -24.79 -3.60
CA LEU A 94 -18.27 -25.30 -3.54
C LEU A 94 -18.84 -25.78 -4.88
N ALA A 95 -18.10 -25.66 -5.99
CA ALA A 95 -18.61 -26.07 -7.29
C ALA A 95 -17.98 -27.38 -7.77
N PRO A 96 -18.73 -28.49 -7.87
CA PRO A 96 -18.23 -29.73 -8.46
C PRO A 96 -17.93 -29.61 -9.96
N TYR A 97 -18.35 -28.54 -10.60
CA TYR A 97 -18.06 -28.19 -12.00
C TYR A 97 -17.34 -26.87 -12.06
N ARG A 98 -16.07 -26.87 -12.47
CA ARG A 98 -15.31 -25.66 -12.75
C ARG A 98 -15.96 -24.91 -13.92
N LYS A 99 -16.73 -23.90 -13.62
CA LYS A 99 -17.22 -22.96 -14.62
C LYS A 99 -16.05 -22.20 -15.20
N ARG A 100 -15.98 -22.10 -16.52
CA ARG A 100 -14.84 -21.50 -17.21
C ARG A 100 -14.97 -19.99 -17.38
N GLY A 101 -16.19 -19.48 -17.33
CA GLY A 101 -16.44 -18.07 -17.58
C GLY A 101 -17.36 -17.43 -16.55
N TYR A 102 -17.23 -16.12 -16.43
CA TYR A 102 -18.16 -15.27 -15.72
C TYR A 102 -18.36 -13.96 -16.47
N ALA A 103 -19.54 -13.37 -16.31
CA ALA A 103 -19.84 -12.01 -16.74
C ALA A 103 -20.73 -11.36 -15.69
N GLY A 104 -20.52 -10.08 -15.41
CA GLY A 104 -21.33 -9.33 -14.47
C GLY A 104 -21.49 -7.89 -14.91
N PHE A 105 -22.64 -7.32 -14.62
CA PHE A 105 -22.93 -5.91 -14.86
C PHE A 105 -23.76 -5.32 -13.73
N ALA A 106 -23.45 -4.10 -13.34
CA ALA A 106 -24.21 -3.33 -12.37
C ALA A 106 -24.29 -1.87 -12.77
N ALA A 107 -25.39 -1.21 -12.39
CA ALA A 107 -25.59 0.21 -12.59
C ALA A 107 -26.31 0.83 -11.39
N GLY A 108 -26.14 2.15 -11.19
CA GLY A 108 -26.73 2.82 -10.05
C GLY A 108 -26.61 4.33 -10.02
N SER A 109 -26.73 4.89 -8.84
CA SER A 109 -26.65 6.34 -8.56
C SER A 109 -25.37 6.94 -9.13
N TYR A 110 -25.36 8.23 -9.43
CA TYR A 110 -24.25 8.96 -10.05
C TYR A 110 -23.80 8.38 -11.39
N LEU A 111 -24.69 7.66 -12.10
CA LEU A 111 -24.36 6.88 -13.28
C LEU A 111 -23.14 5.96 -13.04
N ASN A 112 -23.03 5.41 -11.84
CA ASN A 112 -22.06 4.39 -11.56
C ASN A 112 -22.39 3.14 -12.37
N MET A 113 -21.43 2.66 -13.14
CA MET A 113 -21.52 1.41 -13.88
C MET A 113 -20.30 0.55 -13.58
N VAL A 114 -20.54 -0.74 -13.38
CA VAL A 114 -19.51 -1.76 -13.18
C VAL A 114 -19.77 -2.91 -14.12
N GLY A 115 -18.76 -3.26 -14.89
CA GLY A 115 -18.77 -4.43 -15.75
C GLY A 115 -17.58 -5.32 -15.45
N SER A 116 -17.76 -6.63 -15.48
CA SER A 116 -16.64 -7.56 -15.40
C SER A 116 -16.94 -8.81 -16.21
N ALA A 117 -15.92 -9.33 -16.88
CA ALA A 117 -16.01 -10.59 -17.60
C ALA A 117 -14.67 -11.30 -17.54
N GLY A 118 -14.70 -12.61 -17.47
CA GLY A 118 -13.49 -13.41 -17.49
C GLY A 118 -13.77 -14.80 -18.06
N TYR A 119 -12.75 -15.36 -18.69
CA TYR A 119 -12.84 -16.69 -19.27
C TYR A 119 -11.50 -17.43 -19.16
N ARG A 120 -11.55 -18.68 -18.70
CA ARG A 120 -10.42 -19.60 -18.72
C ARG A 120 -10.37 -20.32 -20.06
N ILE A 121 -9.45 -19.87 -20.90
CA ILE A 121 -9.26 -20.41 -22.26
C ILE A 121 -8.68 -21.83 -22.16
N ILE A 122 -7.69 -22.01 -21.29
CA ILE A 122 -7.07 -23.30 -20.98
C ILE A 122 -7.16 -23.49 -19.47
N ASP A 123 -7.67 -24.64 -19.04
CA ASP A 123 -7.79 -24.99 -17.63
C ASP A 123 -7.58 -26.50 -17.47
N ASN A 124 -6.33 -26.89 -17.30
CA ASN A 124 -5.94 -28.25 -16.97
C ASN A 124 -4.92 -28.26 -15.84
N ASP A 125 -4.55 -29.42 -15.33
CA ASP A 125 -3.68 -29.57 -14.16
C ASP A 125 -2.24 -29.06 -14.38
N ARG A 126 -1.82 -28.92 -15.63
CA ARG A 126 -0.48 -28.44 -16.00
C ARG A 126 -0.46 -27.00 -16.43
N MET A 127 -1.45 -26.60 -17.22
CA MET A 127 -1.44 -25.30 -17.89
C MET A 127 -2.79 -24.59 -17.68
N GLN A 128 -2.72 -23.32 -17.34
CA GLN A 128 -3.86 -22.43 -17.23
C GLN A 128 -3.61 -21.17 -18.04
N LEU A 129 -4.61 -20.74 -18.81
CA LEU A 129 -4.62 -19.47 -19.52
C LEU A 129 -5.99 -18.84 -19.33
N GLY A 130 -6.02 -17.66 -18.76
CA GLY A 130 -7.22 -16.88 -18.52
C GLY A 130 -7.12 -15.49 -19.12
N ALA A 131 -8.27 -14.94 -19.47
CA ALA A 131 -8.43 -13.54 -19.85
C ALA A 131 -9.57 -12.95 -19.04
N TRP A 132 -9.41 -11.72 -18.56
CA TRP A 132 -10.46 -11.01 -17.86
C TRP A 132 -10.44 -9.52 -18.17
N PHE A 133 -11.63 -8.93 -18.09
CA PHE A 133 -11.88 -7.51 -18.32
C PHE A 133 -12.69 -6.94 -17.16
N GLN A 134 -12.39 -5.72 -16.79
CA GLN A 134 -13.13 -4.96 -15.79
C GLN A 134 -13.34 -3.53 -16.29
N HIS A 135 -14.55 -3.02 -16.09
CA HIS A 135 -14.96 -1.66 -16.34
C HIS A 135 -15.56 -1.04 -15.08
N ASN A 136 -15.14 0.15 -14.72
CA ASN A 136 -15.77 0.97 -13.68
C ASN A 136 -15.95 2.38 -14.22
N SER A 137 -17.12 2.96 -14.06
CA SER A 137 -17.33 4.33 -14.46
C SER A 137 -18.31 5.05 -13.54
N THR A 138 -18.15 6.37 -13.49
CA THR A 138 -19.07 7.28 -12.81
C THR A 138 -19.17 8.58 -13.60
N ASN A 139 -20.36 9.21 -13.58
CA ASN A 139 -20.57 10.52 -14.19
C ASN A 139 -21.69 11.27 -13.45
N GLY A 140 -21.36 11.78 -12.30
CA GLY A 140 -22.32 12.41 -11.39
C GLY A 140 -21.86 13.77 -10.87
N SER A 141 -22.75 14.44 -10.15
CA SER A 141 -22.45 15.68 -9.44
C SER A 141 -22.24 15.40 -7.95
N ILE A 142 -21.11 15.83 -7.42
CA ILE A 142 -20.71 15.64 -6.04
C ILE A 142 -20.89 16.96 -5.29
N ALA A 143 -21.56 16.90 -4.13
CA ALA A 143 -21.70 18.04 -3.25
C ALA A 143 -20.41 18.26 -2.45
N GLY A 144 -19.79 19.40 -2.60
CA GLY A 144 -18.65 19.89 -1.83
C GLY A 144 -18.98 21.18 -1.09
N LYS A 145 -18.00 21.79 -0.44
CA LYS A 145 -18.11 23.10 0.17
C LYS A 145 -17.24 24.10 -0.56
N TYR A 146 -17.77 25.28 -0.79
CA TYR A 146 -17.02 26.44 -1.23
C TYR A 146 -17.05 27.46 -0.09
N GLY A 147 -15.88 27.81 0.48
CA GLY A 147 -15.85 28.60 1.70
C GLY A 147 -16.44 27.89 2.92
N GLU A 148 -16.85 28.65 3.96
CA GLU A 148 -17.36 28.06 5.20
C GLU A 148 -18.80 27.58 5.10
N ASN A 149 -19.63 28.19 4.27
CA ASN A 149 -21.09 28.04 4.33
C ASN A 149 -21.81 27.68 3.03
N GLU A 150 -21.12 27.58 1.90
CA GLU A 150 -21.80 27.36 0.62
C GLU A 150 -21.64 25.92 0.13
N ASP A 151 -22.78 25.31 -0.21
CA ASP A 151 -22.82 24.03 -0.92
C ASP A 151 -22.55 24.29 -2.41
N ASN A 152 -21.49 23.69 -2.94
CA ASN A 152 -21.18 23.69 -4.35
C ASN A 152 -21.26 22.27 -4.93
N TYR A 153 -21.52 22.17 -6.23
CA TYR A 153 -21.62 20.89 -6.92
C TYR A 153 -20.53 20.78 -7.98
N TYR A 154 -19.73 19.75 -7.87
CA TYR A 154 -18.64 19.45 -8.78
C TYR A 154 -19.01 18.25 -9.64
N LYS A 155 -18.80 18.36 -10.95
CA LYS A 155 -18.96 17.23 -11.83
C LYS A 155 -17.78 16.26 -11.64
N GLN A 156 -18.07 15.01 -11.31
CA GLN A 156 -17.11 13.92 -11.31
C GLN A 156 -17.37 13.02 -12.51
N PHE A 157 -16.32 12.80 -13.28
CA PHE A 157 -16.30 11.80 -14.35
C PHE A 157 -15.08 10.90 -14.19
N VAL A 158 -15.29 9.59 -14.22
CA VAL A 158 -14.24 8.57 -14.25
C VAL A 158 -14.71 7.45 -15.17
N SER A 159 -13.81 6.94 -15.99
CA SER A 159 -13.95 5.68 -16.73
C SER A 159 -12.64 4.92 -16.61
N ASP A 160 -12.69 3.73 -16.09
CA ASP A 160 -11.56 2.87 -15.73
C ASP A 160 -11.78 1.49 -16.36
N ASP A 161 -10.93 1.13 -17.32
CA ASP A 161 -10.98 -0.09 -18.10
C ASP A 161 -9.69 -0.88 -17.90
N LYS A 162 -9.80 -2.14 -17.48
CA LYS A 162 -8.66 -3.02 -17.28
C LYS A 162 -8.84 -4.36 -17.98
N LEU A 163 -7.88 -4.74 -18.80
CA LEU A 163 -7.78 -6.04 -19.47
C LEU A 163 -6.56 -6.76 -18.92
N SER A 164 -6.67 -8.06 -18.63
CA SER A 164 -5.54 -8.87 -18.18
C SER A 164 -5.56 -10.27 -18.81
N LEU A 165 -4.37 -10.80 -19.04
CA LEU A 165 -4.10 -12.15 -19.47
C LEU A 165 -3.20 -12.81 -18.43
N ASP A 166 -3.63 -13.96 -17.92
CA ASP A 166 -2.90 -14.74 -16.92
C ASP A 166 -2.55 -16.11 -17.50
N PHE A 167 -1.27 -16.45 -17.47
CA PHE A 167 -0.75 -17.73 -17.91
C PHE A 167 0.01 -18.39 -16.79
N SER A 168 -0.20 -19.69 -16.61
CA SER A 168 0.66 -20.50 -15.74
C SER A 168 0.89 -21.88 -16.32
N ASN A 169 2.08 -22.43 -16.11
CA ASN A 169 2.43 -23.78 -16.52
C ASN A 169 3.30 -24.45 -15.47
N ARG A 170 2.92 -25.68 -15.10
CA ARG A 170 3.68 -26.54 -14.20
C ARG A 170 4.49 -27.54 -15.02
N PHE A 171 5.79 -27.47 -14.88
CA PHE A 171 6.76 -28.41 -15.42
C PHE A 171 7.18 -29.40 -14.32
N GLU A 172 7.84 -30.47 -14.70
CA GLU A 172 8.39 -31.46 -13.76
C GLU A 172 9.38 -30.81 -12.76
N LYS A 173 10.18 -29.84 -13.23
CA LYS A 173 11.23 -29.20 -12.43
C LYS A 173 10.89 -27.80 -11.93
N GLY A 174 9.69 -27.31 -12.19
CA GLY A 174 9.34 -25.95 -11.75
C GLY A 174 8.00 -25.45 -12.27
N PHE A 175 7.77 -24.19 -11.99
CA PHE A 175 6.53 -23.49 -12.28
C PHE A 175 6.83 -22.15 -12.97
N LEU A 176 6.17 -21.92 -14.10
CA LEU A 176 6.21 -20.67 -14.84
C LEU A 176 4.86 -19.96 -14.69
N SER A 177 4.89 -18.68 -14.34
CA SER A 177 3.73 -17.81 -14.42
C SER A 177 4.05 -16.56 -15.22
N ALA A 178 3.10 -16.10 -16.00
CA ALA A 178 3.17 -14.85 -16.74
C ALA A 178 1.83 -14.12 -16.63
N ASN A 179 1.90 -12.81 -16.49
CA ASN A 179 0.73 -11.93 -16.52
C ASN A 179 1.05 -10.76 -17.44
N ALA A 180 0.05 -10.34 -18.23
CA ALA A 180 0.10 -9.11 -18.98
C ALA A 180 -1.21 -8.36 -18.77
N SER A 181 -1.15 -7.08 -18.42
CA SER A 181 -2.36 -6.28 -18.24
C SER A 181 -2.21 -4.91 -18.87
N TYR A 182 -3.32 -4.41 -19.39
CA TYR A 182 -3.46 -3.06 -19.91
C TYR A 182 -4.59 -2.38 -19.15
N HIS A 183 -4.30 -1.18 -18.64
CA HIS A 183 -5.23 -0.34 -17.90
C HIS A 183 -5.33 1.02 -18.59
N TYR A 184 -6.56 1.45 -18.83
CA TYR A 184 -6.87 2.74 -19.41
C TYR A 184 -7.88 3.46 -18.54
N GLU A 185 -7.48 4.60 -18.00
CA GLU A 185 -8.32 5.43 -17.17
C GLU A 185 -8.52 6.81 -17.77
N LYS A 186 -9.74 7.33 -17.71
CA LYS A 186 -10.10 8.72 -18.01
C LYS A 186 -10.81 9.32 -16.82
N PHE A 187 -10.43 10.55 -16.47
CA PHE A 187 -11.10 11.28 -15.41
C PHE A 187 -11.04 12.79 -15.66
N ASN A 188 -11.80 13.55 -14.89
CA ASN A 188 -11.66 14.99 -14.82
C ASN A 188 -11.16 15.41 -13.44
N TYR A 189 -10.33 16.45 -13.41
CA TYR A 189 -10.01 17.12 -12.16
C TYR A 189 -11.24 17.85 -11.65
N TYR A 190 -11.48 17.79 -10.34
CA TYR A 190 -12.52 18.53 -9.67
C TYR A 190 -12.11 18.81 -8.22
N GLY A 191 -12.80 19.71 -7.53
CA GLY A 191 -12.54 20.03 -6.14
C GLY A 191 -12.58 21.52 -5.87
N THR A 192 -12.36 21.89 -4.61
CA THR A 192 -12.49 23.27 -4.17
C THR A 192 -11.22 24.06 -4.35
N LEU A 193 -11.27 25.03 -5.23
CA LEU A 193 -10.36 26.17 -5.23
C LEU A 193 -10.54 27.07 -4.02
N GLY A 194 -11.77 27.19 -3.55
CA GLY A 194 -12.20 28.26 -2.67
C GLY A 194 -11.90 28.10 -1.19
N LYS A 195 -11.35 26.98 -0.75
CA LYS A 195 -11.06 26.77 0.67
C LYS A 195 -9.92 27.67 1.19
N LEU A 196 -9.06 28.13 0.30
CA LEU A 196 -7.86 28.91 0.63
C LEU A 196 -7.89 30.35 0.10
N MET A 197 -8.75 30.66 -0.83
CA MET A 197 -8.89 32.02 -1.37
C MET A 197 -10.35 32.49 -1.42
N TYR A 198 -10.57 33.64 -0.85
CA TYR A 198 -11.80 34.42 -0.99
C TYR A 198 -11.69 35.23 -2.27
N ASN A 199 -12.46 34.89 -3.31
CA ASN A 199 -12.47 35.52 -4.63
C ASN A 199 -11.11 35.54 -5.35
N PRO A 200 -10.70 34.49 -6.06
CA PRO A 200 -9.57 34.62 -6.97
C PRO A 200 -9.91 35.65 -8.08
N PRO A 201 -9.00 36.57 -8.37
CA PRO A 201 -9.26 37.63 -9.36
C PRO A 201 -9.37 37.15 -10.80
N PHE A 202 -9.15 35.87 -11.09
CA PHE A 202 -9.20 35.25 -12.41
C PHE A 202 -9.66 33.80 -12.35
N ASP A 203 -10.12 33.27 -13.47
CA ASP A 203 -10.51 31.85 -13.58
C ASP A 203 -9.28 30.94 -13.52
N LEU A 204 -9.05 30.35 -12.38
CA LEU A 204 -7.97 29.41 -12.12
C LEU A 204 -8.36 27.95 -12.49
N SER A 205 -9.37 27.78 -13.31
CA SER A 205 -9.74 26.42 -13.74
C SER A 205 -8.61 25.76 -14.54
N PRO A 206 -8.35 24.46 -14.34
CA PRO A 206 -7.33 23.76 -15.10
C PRO A 206 -7.65 23.80 -16.59
N GLN A 207 -6.66 24.10 -17.43
CA GLN A 207 -6.81 24.10 -18.89
C GLN A 207 -7.27 22.74 -19.40
N ASN A 208 -6.71 21.66 -18.86
CA ASN A 208 -7.15 20.30 -19.10
C ASN A 208 -7.97 19.81 -17.93
N LYS A 209 -9.27 20.08 -17.94
CA LYS A 209 -10.19 19.51 -16.96
C LYS A 209 -10.26 17.98 -17.03
N LYS A 210 -9.76 17.38 -18.12
CA LYS A 210 -9.76 15.93 -18.36
C LYS A 210 -8.33 15.42 -18.41
N GLN A 211 -8.12 14.25 -17.84
CA GLN A 211 -6.89 13.48 -17.92
C GLN A 211 -7.18 12.07 -18.43
N ALA A 212 -6.19 11.46 -19.01
CA ALA A 212 -6.22 10.03 -19.32
C ALA A 212 -4.86 9.41 -18.96
N VAL A 213 -4.92 8.21 -18.44
CA VAL A 213 -3.78 7.39 -18.05
C VAL A 213 -3.78 6.14 -18.91
N ASN A 214 -2.60 5.76 -19.38
CA ASN A 214 -2.35 4.46 -20.00
C ASN A 214 -1.31 3.74 -19.16
N GLU A 215 -1.59 2.50 -18.83
CA GLU A 215 -0.69 1.65 -18.08
C GLU A 215 -0.60 0.28 -18.74
N PHE A 216 0.61 -0.24 -18.86
CA PHE A 216 0.85 -1.60 -19.29
C PHE A 216 1.79 -2.27 -18.31
N ASN A 217 1.37 -3.43 -17.81
CA ASN A 217 2.16 -4.26 -16.90
C ASN A 217 2.42 -5.60 -17.56
N ALA A 218 3.64 -6.10 -17.45
CA ALA A 218 4.03 -7.46 -17.80
C ALA A 218 4.86 -8.06 -16.68
N ASN A 219 4.49 -9.25 -16.24
CA ASN A 219 5.20 -10.01 -15.23
C ASN A 219 5.52 -11.40 -15.77
N LEU A 220 6.72 -11.89 -15.54
CA LEU A 220 7.15 -13.24 -15.84
C LEU A 220 7.92 -13.79 -14.65
N LYS A 221 7.51 -14.94 -14.12
CA LYS A 221 8.16 -15.57 -12.97
C LYS A 221 8.38 -17.05 -13.22
N TRP A 222 9.59 -17.49 -12.98
CA TRP A 222 9.98 -18.88 -12.88
C TRP A 222 10.39 -19.22 -11.46
N GLN A 223 9.99 -20.39 -10.96
CA GLN A 223 10.49 -20.96 -9.72
C GLN A 223 10.67 -22.48 -9.87
N ASN A 224 11.73 -23.02 -9.28
CA ASN A 224 11.92 -24.46 -9.28
C ASN A 224 11.01 -25.17 -8.27
N ASN A 225 11.00 -26.51 -8.29
CA ASN A 225 10.18 -27.31 -7.39
C ASN A 225 10.58 -27.08 -5.92
N ILE A 226 9.59 -26.88 -5.05
CA ILE A 226 9.77 -26.53 -3.63
C ILE A 226 10.39 -27.67 -2.82
N GLU A 227 10.27 -28.92 -3.29
CA GLU A 227 10.80 -30.11 -2.61
C GLU A 227 12.32 -30.25 -2.73
N SER A 228 12.97 -29.44 -3.55
CA SER A 228 14.43 -29.44 -3.71
C SER A 228 15.13 -28.74 -2.55
N ASN A 229 16.25 -29.27 -2.08
CA ASN A 229 17.13 -28.61 -1.13
C ASN A 229 17.67 -27.28 -1.67
N LEU A 230 17.83 -27.15 -2.99
CA LEU A 230 18.15 -25.92 -3.66
C LEU A 230 16.88 -25.33 -4.25
N ARG A 231 16.43 -24.22 -3.70
CA ARG A 231 15.30 -23.45 -4.19
C ARG A 231 15.80 -22.19 -4.87
N TYR A 232 15.28 -21.89 -6.03
CA TYR A 232 15.60 -20.65 -6.73
C TYR A 232 14.40 -20.15 -7.51
N TYR A 233 14.36 -18.85 -7.69
CA TYR A 233 13.38 -18.19 -8.53
C TYR A 233 14.02 -17.05 -9.31
N ALA A 234 13.39 -16.69 -10.42
CA ALA A 234 13.68 -15.49 -11.17
C ALA A 234 12.35 -14.87 -11.61
N ALA A 235 12.25 -13.55 -11.53
CA ALA A 235 11.09 -12.82 -12.00
C ALA A 235 11.54 -11.56 -12.74
N PHE A 236 10.77 -11.19 -13.74
CA PHE A 236 10.91 -9.97 -14.52
C PHE A 236 9.57 -9.24 -14.50
N ASP A 237 9.60 -7.98 -14.12
CA ASP A 237 8.45 -7.10 -14.10
C ASP A 237 8.75 -5.87 -14.94
N PHE A 238 7.81 -5.49 -15.79
CA PHE A 238 7.86 -4.27 -16.57
C PHE A 238 6.55 -3.51 -16.39
N ASN A 239 6.65 -2.25 -16.03
CA ASN A 239 5.55 -1.32 -15.95
C ASN A 239 5.80 -0.12 -16.87
N TYR A 240 4.83 0.19 -17.70
CA TYR A 240 4.71 1.46 -18.41
C TYR A 240 3.52 2.21 -17.86
N PHE A 241 3.72 3.45 -17.46
CA PHE A 241 2.70 4.36 -17.01
C PHE A 241 2.81 5.69 -17.74
N GLY A 242 1.70 6.28 -18.15
CA GLY A 242 1.77 7.56 -18.86
C GLY A 242 0.49 8.37 -18.79
N TYR A 243 0.66 9.64 -18.44
CA TYR A 243 -0.37 10.66 -18.62
C TYR A 243 -0.48 11.10 -20.07
N ARG A 244 -1.71 11.30 -20.53
CA ARG A 244 -1.94 11.83 -21.89
C ARG A 244 -1.63 13.32 -21.96
N TYR A 245 -2.00 14.06 -20.94
CA TYR A 245 -1.84 15.51 -20.87
C TYR A 245 -0.86 15.87 -19.76
N GLY A 246 -0.13 16.97 -19.95
CA GLY A 246 0.72 17.52 -18.90
C GLY A 246 -0.09 18.06 -17.73
N ALA A 247 0.60 18.37 -16.62
CA ALA A 247 0.02 19.11 -15.52
C ALA A 247 -0.52 20.44 -16.05
N GLY A 248 -1.79 20.74 -15.71
CA GLY A 248 -2.45 21.94 -16.20
C GLY A 248 -1.74 23.19 -15.70
N LEU A 249 -1.31 24.03 -16.63
CA LEU A 249 -0.87 25.39 -16.35
C LEU A 249 -2.00 26.36 -16.68
N MET A 250 -2.04 27.48 -15.98
CA MET A 250 -3.01 28.52 -16.24
C MET A 250 -2.91 29.05 -17.68
N GLU A 251 -4.03 29.27 -18.32
CA GLU A 251 -4.13 30.07 -19.54
C GLU A 251 -3.98 31.55 -19.14
N LEU A 252 -2.78 32.08 -19.35
CA LEU A 252 -2.56 33.50 -19.25
C LEU A 252 -2.86 34.07 -20.64
N GLU A 253 -4.08 34.59 -20.82
CA GLU A 253 -4.52 35.33 -22.01
C GLU A 253 -4.27 34.66 -23.41
N PRO A 254 -5.18 34.77 -24.37
CA PRO A 254 -5.10 34.06 -25.66
C PRO A 254 -3.96 34.47 -26.60
N THR A 255 -3.10 35.38 -26.18
CA THR A 255 -1.97 35.89 -26.98
C THR A 255 -0.64 35.16 -26.73
N THR A 256 -0.53 34.37 -25.69
CA THR A 256 0.64 33.52 -25.44
C THR A 256 0.40 32.15 -26.04
N ASN A 257 1.26 31.71 -26.95
CA ASN A 257 1.33 30.34 -27.45
C ASN A 257 1.80 29.41 -26.31
N ALA A 258 0.95 29.23 -25.29
CA ALA A 258 1.23 28.31 -24.21
C ALA A 258 1.14 26.88 -24.76
N TYR A 259 2.29 26.26 -25.00
CA TYR A 259 2.38 24.85 -25.31
C TYR A 259 1.87 24.07 -24.12
N LEU A 260 0.75 23.36 -24.28
CA LEU A 260 0.33 22.36 -23.30
C LEU A 260 1.41 21.26 -23.29
N PRO A 261 2.10 21.06 -22.17
CA PRO A 261 3.14 20.05 -22.11
C PRO A 261 2.52 18.67 -22.34
N LYS A 262 3.26 17.79 -22.98
CA LYS A 262 2.88 16.39 -23.08
C LYS A 262 2.91 15.77 -21.69
N GLY A 263 2.05 14.79 -21.45
CA GLY A 263 2.02 14.09 -20.17
C GLY A 263 3.30 13.30 -19.91
N LEU A 264 3.63 13.17 -18.64
CA LEU A 264 4.73 12.33 -18.16
C LEU A 264 4.56 10.88 -18.64
N LYS A 265 5.67 10.25 -19.00
CA LYS A 265 5.76 8.81 -19.24
C LYS A 265 6.82 8.23 -18.33
N GLU A 266 6.49 7.13 -17.70
CA GLU A 266 7.33 6.41 -16.77
C GLU A 266 7.51 4.96 -17.24
N TYR A 267 8.73 4.48 -17.17
CA TYR A 267 9.11 3.11 -17.48
C TYR A 267 9.84 2.54 -16.28
N HIS A 268 9.27 1.52 -15.67
CA HIS A 268 9.85 0.86 -14.52
C HIS A 268 10.09 -0.63 -14.84
N THR A 269 11.32 -1.05 -14.73
CA THR A 269 11.73 -2.44 -14.95
C THR A 269 12.30 -3.01 -13.67
N THR A 270 11.85 -4.20 -13.28
CA THR A 270 12.36 -4.89 -12.10
C THR A 270 12.77 -6.30 -12.46
N VAL A 271 13.95 -6.69 -12.02
CA VAL A 271 14.45 -8.07 -12.09
C VAL A 271 14.66 -8.59 -10.68
N ASN A 272 13.95 -9.64 -10.33
CA ASN A 272 14.04 -10.30 -9.02
C ASN A 272 14.63 -11.68 -9.18
N GLY A 273 15.46 -12.08 -8.26
CA GLY A 273 15.97 -13.45 -8.20
C GLY A 273 16.35 -13.82 -6.79
N GLY A 274 16.29 -15.11 -6.49
CA GLY A 274 16.70 -15.59 -5.18
C GLY A 274 17.16 -17.03 -5.24
N ILE A 275 18.09 -17.35 -4.36
CA ILE A 275 18.62 -18.70 -4.15
C ILE A 275 18.56 -18.99 -2.66
N ASP A 276 18.01 -20.15 -2.30
CA ASP A 276 17.91 -20.63 -0.92
C ASP A 276 18.41 -22.08 -0.89
N LEU A 277 19.46 -22.32 -0.13
CA LEU A 277 20.09 -23.63 0.04
C LEU A 277 19.76 -24.19 1.43
N GLY A 278 18.99 -25.27 1.44
CA GLY A 278 18.66 -26.01 2.65
C GLY A 278 19.86 -26.84 3.12
N PHE A 279 20.11 -26.84 4.42
CA PHE A 279 21.07 -27.72 5.08
C PHE A 279 20.47 -28.28 6.37
N GLY A 280 20.60 -29.57 6.55
CA GLY A 280 19.81 -30.26 7.56
C GLY A 280 18.31 -30.18 7.26
N GLU A 281 17.48 -30.58 8.22
CA GLU A 281 16.04 -30.68 8.00
C GLU A 281 15.28 -29.36 8.16
N GLN A 282 15.88 -28.35 8.82
CA GLN A 282 15.14 -27.19 9.30
C GLN A 282 15.81 -25.84 9.01
N SER A 283 16.98 -25.84 8.40
CA SER A 283 17.79 -24.64 8.21
C SER A 283 18.10 -24.39 6.75
N SER A 284 18.18 -23.12 6.37
CA SER A 284 18.66 -22.71 5.06
C SER A 284 19.40 -21.38 5.12
N VAL A 285 20.28 -21.17 4.16
CA VAL A 285 20.88 -19.87 3.86
C VAL A 285 20.48 -19.48 2.46
N GLY A 286 20.27 -18.20 2.25
CA GLY A 286 19.87 -17.71 0.94
C GLY A 286 20.28 -16.26 0.73
N ILE A 287 20.09 -15.86 -0.51
CA ILE A 287 20.24 -14.47 -0.92
C ILE A 287 19.11 -14.14 -1.89
N ASP A 288 18.39 -13.06 -1.62
CA ASP A 288 17.48 -12.44 -2.55
C ASP A 288 18.17 -11.24 -3.21
N ALA A 289 18.01 -11.09 -4.52
CA ALA A 289 18.52 -9.97 -5.30
C ALA A 289 17.37 -9.31 -6.05
N ASN A 290 17.34 -7.99 -6.04
CA ASN A 290 16.37 -7.18 -6.75
C ASN A 290 17.13 -6.06 -7.47
N PHE A 291 16.96 -5.94 -8.77
CA PHE A 291 17.45 -4.81 -9.55
C PHE A 291 16.26 -4.07 -10.13
N GLN A 292 16.22 -2.77 -9.94
CA GLN A 292 15.18 -1.88 -10.46
C GLN A 292 15.82 -0.80 -11.32
N TYR A 293 15.14 -0.45 -12.38
CA TYR A 293 15.50 0.68 -13.24
C TYR A 293 14.26 1.48 -13.59
N LEU A 294 14.28 2.76 -13.21
CA LEU A 294 13.21 3.72 -13.43
C LEU A 294 13.68 4.80 -14.41
N ASN A 295 12.89 5.09 -15.41
CA ASN A 295 13.16 6.17 -16.36
C ASN A 295 11.88 6.97 -16.61
N HIS A 296 12.02 8.29 -16.62
CA HIS A 296 10.97 9.22 -16.98
C HIS A 296 11.28 9.90 -18.31
N ASN A 297 10.31 9.87 -19.21
CA ASN A 297 10.33 10.78 -20.36
C ASN A 297 9.48 11.99 -19.99
N ASN A 298 10.14 13.01 -19.48
CA ASN A 298 9.51 14.27 -19.11
C ASN A 298 9.57 15.24 -20.30
N SER A 299 8.46 15.32 -21.01
CA SER A 299 8.28 16.34 -22.02
C SER A 299 7.53 17.57 -21.48
N GLN A 300 7.48 17.75 -20.18
CA GLN A 300 6.96 18.96 -19.57
C GLN A 300 7.93 20.09 -19.91
N GLY A 301 7.62 20.82 -20.97
CA GLY A 301 8.37 22.01 -21.35
C GLY A 301 8.19 23.08 -20.27
N PHE A 302 9.24 23.82 -20.02
CA PHE A 302 9.14 25.07 -19.29
C PHE A 302 8.27 26.03 -20.09
N ILE A 303 7.32 26.68 -19.44
CA ILE A 303 6.75 27.92 -20.00
C ILE A 303 7.63 29.03 -19.46
N GLU A 304 8.48 29.53 -20.32
CA GLU A 304 9.14 30.80 -20.12
C GLU A 304 8.10 31.88 -20.43
N LEU A 305 7.56 32.50 -19.40
CA LEU A 305 6.70 33.65 -19.55
C LEU A 305 7.62 34.83 -19.91
N SER A 306 7.84 35.01 -21.20
CA SER A 306 8.65 36.10 -21.74
C SER A 306 7.90 37.44 -21.84
N ASP A 307 6.75 37.56 -21.17
CA ASP A 307 5.99 38.82 -21.17
C ASP A 307 6.62 39.81 -20.18
N SER A 308 7.14 40.89 -20.70
CA SER A 308 7.81 41.97 -19.97
C SER A 308 6.92 42.62 -18.89
N ARG A 309 5.63 42.36 -18.87
CA ARG A 309 4.68 42.84 -17.87
C ARG A 309 4.80 42.11 -16.54
N TYR A 310 5.50 40.95 -16.52
CA TYR A 310 5.64 40.08 -15.36
C TYR A 310 7.09 39.88 -14.92
N ILE A 311 7.99 40.81 -15.26
CA ILE A 311 9.45 40.66 -15.13
C ILE A 311 9.95 40.44 -13.70
N ASP A 312 9.20 40.84 -12.70
CA ASP A 312 9.65 40.77 -11.28
C ASP A 312 9.28 39.48 -10.55
N PHE A 313 8.68 38.52 -11.23
CA PHE A 313 8.26 37.27 -10.60
C PHE A 313 8.86 36.06 -11.34
N PRO A 314 9.76 35.32 -10.68
CA PRO A 314 10.11 34.01 -11.17
C PRO A 314 8.90 33.09 -10.98
N PHE A 315 8.13 32.86 -12.04
CA PHE A 315 7.18 31.76 -12.04
C PHE A 315 7.98 30.48 -11.92
N TYR A 316 7.81 29.80 -10.80
CA TYR A 316 8.42 28.49 -10.61
C TYR A 316 7.77 27.52 -11.58
N THR A 317 8.51 27.25 -12.62
CA THR A 317 8.26 26.15 -13.53
C THR A 317 8.31 24.86 -12.74
N ALA A 318 7.47 23.91 -13.11
CA ALA A 318 7.59 22.54 -12.59
C ALA A 318 9.06 22.10 -12.67
N THR A 319 9.58 21.64 -11.54
CA THR A 319 10.96 21.13 -11.49
C THR A 319 11.07 20.00 -12.51
N PRO A 320 11.96 20.08 -13.51
CA PRO A 320 12.10 18.98 -14.44
C PRO A 320 12.57 17.76 -13.68
N LEU A 321 11.88 16.65 -13.87
CA LEU A 321 12.37 15.37 -13.36
C LEU A 321 13.72 15.06 -14.02
N PRO A 322 14.64 14.41 -13.32
CA PRO A 322 15.89 13.99 -13.91
C PRO A 322 15.63 13.23 -15.21
N SER A 323 16.23 13.66 -16.29
CA SER A 323 16.16 12.95 -17.59
C SER A 323 16.99 11.66 -17.60
N GLU A 324 17.82 11.49 -16.57
CA GLU A 324 18.69 10.32 -16.41
C GLU A 324 17.95 9.22 -15.68
N GLY A 325 18.09 7.99 -16.20
CA GLY A 325 17.51 6.81 -15.57
C GLY A 325 18.10 6.56 -14.18
N PHE A 326 17.26 6.15 -13.27
CA PHE A 326 17.62 5.80 -11.91
C PHE A 326 17.64 4.28 -11.74
N GLY A 327 18.73 3.73 -11.22
CA GLY A 327 18.89 2.31 -10.94
C GLY A 327 19.10 2.03 -9.46
N MET A 328 18.62 0.87 -8.99
CA MET A 328 18.88 0.38 -7.64
C MET A 328 19.06 -1.13 -7.64
N LEU A 329 20.16 -1.59 -7.03
CA LEU A 329 20.43 -2.99 -6.74
C LEU A 329 20.25 -3.24 -5.25
N SER A 330 19.38 -4.17 -4.90
CA SER A 330 19.18 -4.63 -3.53
C SER A 330 19.63 -6.07 -3.39
N LEU A 331 20.45 -6.35 -2.38
CA LEU A 331 20.91 -7.70 -2.02
C LEU A 331 20.49 -7.98 -0.58
N THR A 332 19.84 -9.12 -0.35
CA THR A 332 19.38 -9.52 0.98
C THR A 332 19.87 -10.93 1.29
N PRO A 333 21.11 -11.07 1.79
CA PRO A 333 21.56 -12.34 2.38
C PRO A 333 20.79 -12.62 3.67
N TYR A 334 20.42 -13.88 3.87
CA TYR A 334 19.67 -14.30 5.06
C TYR A 334 19.99 -15.73 5.47
N TYR A 335 19.75 -15.98 6.76
CA TYR A 335 19.63 -17.30 7.37
C TYR A 335 18.16 -17.52 7.75
N ARG A 336 17.65 -18.72 7.49
CA ARG A 336 16.31 -19.15 7.88
C ARG A 336 16.38 -20.45 8.69
N LYS A 337 15.59 -20.49 9.77
CA LYS A 337 15.35 -21.72 10.52
C LYS A 337 13.84 -21.91 10.71
N LYS A 338 13.33 -23.06 10.28
CA LYS A 338 11.91 -23.38 10.39
C LYS A 338 11.76 -24.71 11.11
N THR A 339 11.15 -24.68 12.28
CA THR A 339 10.75 -25.85 13.07
C THR A 339 9.23 -25.93 13.13
N GLU A 340 8.67 -26.95 13.76
CA GLU A 340 7.21 -27.04 13.98
C GLU A 340 6.62 -25.86 14.75
N ARG A 341 7.40 -25.24 15.64
CA ARG A 341 6.93 -24.16 16.53
C ARG A 341 7.58 -22.82 16.27
N MET A 342 8.63 -22.76 15.45
CA MET A 342 9.40 -21.54 15.26
C MET A 342 9.72 -21.34 13.80
N ASN A 343 9.51 -20.13 13.30
CA ASN A 343 10.01 -19.66 12.01
C ASN A 343 10.88 -18.43 12.26
N LEU A 344 12.14 -18.51 11.92
CA LEU A 344 13.13 -17.46 12.11
C LEU A 344 13.78 -17.13 10.76
N ARG A 345 13.79 -15.87 10.38
CA ARG A 345 14.62 -15.31 9.31
C ARG A 345 15.46 -14.18 9.89
N ILE A 346 16.76 -14.25 9.69
CA ILE A 346 17.72 -13.19 10.04
C ILE A 346 18.50 -12.83 8.81
N GLY A 347 18.41 -11.61 8.38
CA GLY A 347 19.08 -11.07 7.20
C GLY A 347 19.33 -9.58 7.33
N ALA A 348 20.01 -9.03 6.34
CA ALA A 348 20.21 -7.61 6.16
C ALA A 348 20.03 -7.27 4.68
N ARG A 349 19.34 -6.20 4.42
CA ARG A 349 19.15 -5.66 3.07
C ARG A 349 20.20 -4.60 2.81
N LEU A 350 20.90 -4.72 1.70
CA LEU A 350 21.92 -3.81 1.20
C LEU A 350 21.40 -3.21 -0.09
N ASP A 351 21.18 -1.91 -0.11
CA ASP A 351 20.68 -1.18 -1.27
C ASP A 351 21.79 -0.28 -1.84
N ILE A 352 22.06 -0.42 -3.14
CA ILE A 352 23.03 0.37 -3.90
C ILE A 352 22.27 1.13 -4.97
N SER A 353 22.28 2.45 -4.87
CA SER A 353 21.58 3.35 -5.80
C SER A 353 22.55 3.96 -6.81
N PHE A 354 22.09 4.11 -8.07
CA PHE A 354 22.83 4.67 -9.19
C PHE A 354 22.07 5.89 -9.72
N ASN A 355 22.77 6.98 -9.93
CA ASN A 355 22.32 8.24 -10.50
C ASN A 355 21.36 9.08 -9.63
N ASN A 356 20.89 8.60 -8.51
CA ASN A 356 20.00 9.37 -7.63
C ASN A 356 20.09 8.89 -6.17
N GLY A 357 19.98 9.82 -5.24
CA GLY A 357 19.88 9.55 -3.82
C GLY A 357 21.19 9.09 -3.17
N THR A 358 21.09 8.50 -1.99
CA THR A 358 22.23 7.97 -1.24
C THR A 358 22.72 6.67 -1.87
N VAL A 359 23.99 6.62 -2.26
CA VAL A 359 24.61 5.49 -2.97
C VAL A 359 24.46 4.16 -2.24
N PHE A 360 24.60 4.15 -0.93
CA PHE A 360 24.54 2.93 -0.13
C PHE A 360 23.65 3.09 1.09
N ARG A 361 22.72 2.14 1.28
CA ARG A 361 21.86 2.04 2.46
C ARG A 361 21.82 0.60 2.94
N ILE A 362 21.64 0.43 4.25
CA ILE A 362 21.52 -0.87 4.88
C ILE A 362 20.28 -0.87 5.77
N ALA A 363 19.54 -1.97 5.76
CA ALA A 363 18.36 -2.13 6.57
C ALA A 363 18.25 -3.57 7.13
N PRO A 364 17.60 -3.79 8.28
CA PRO A 364 17.39 -5.12 8.83
C PRO A 364 16.35 -5.91 8.01
N ASP A 365 16.48 -7.24 8.00
CA ASP A 365 15.44 -8.19 7.54
C ASP A 365 15.34 -9.33 8.57
N VAL A 366 14.70 -9.04 9.70
CA VAL A 366 14.53 -9.98 10.79
C VAL A 366 13.04 -10.29 10.98
N ARG A 367 12.68 -11.56 11.00
CA ARG A 367 11.32 -12.04 11.24
C ARG A 367 11.37 -13.27 12.14
N PHE A 368 10.56 -13.27 13.17
CA PHE A 368 10.49 -14.31 14.16
C PHE A 368 9.05 -14.60 14.53
N ASP A 369 8.60 -15.83 14.27
CA ASP A 369 7.30 -16.34 14.67
C ASP A 369 7.51 -17.53 15.60
N LEU A 370 6.82 -17.53 16.73
CA LEU A 370 6.90 -18.57 17.74
C LEU A 370 5.51 -19.04 18.15
N ALA A 371 5.17 -20.28 17.90
CA ALA A 371 4.00 -20.92 18.46
C ALA A 371 4.28 -21.29 19.94
N MET A 372 3.79 -20.45 20.86
CA MET A 372 3.92 -20.66 22.31
C MET A 372 3.02 -21.80 22.79
N SER A 373 1.87 -21.94 22.17
CA SER A 373 0.92 -23.03 22.37
C SER A 373 0.09 -23.23 21.10
N ASP A 374 -0.81 -24.20 21.08
CA ASP A 374 -1.73 -24.44 19.96
C ASP A 374 -2.68 -23.24 19.68
N LYS A 375 -2.76 -22.30 20.62
CA LYS A 375 -3.69 -21.16 20.53
C LYS A 375 -3.01 -19.80 20.68
N VAL A 376 -1.72 -19.76 20.96
CA VAL A 376 -0.99 -18.50 21.18
C VAL A 376 0.29 -18.52 20.40
N SER A 377 0.51 -17.52 19.57
CA SER A 377 1.77 -17.29 18.87
C SER A 377 2.24 -15.84 19.04
N LEU A 378 3.55 -15.70 19.11
CA LEU A 378 4.25 -14.42 19.09
C LEU A 378 4.84 -14.21 17.72
N SER A 379 4.61 -13.03 17.13
CA SER A 379 5.26 -12.58 15.91
C SER A 379 6.04 -11.31 16.18
N VAL A 380 7.31 -11.30 15.81
CA VAL A 380 8.20 -10.14 15.93
C VAL A 380 8.90 -9.93 14.60
N SER A 381 8.95 -8.71 14.12
CA SER A 381 9.69 -8.34 12.92
C SER A 381 10.44 -7.03 13.11
N ALA A 382 11.58 -6.91 12.45
CA ALA A 382 12.30 -5.65 12.26
C ALA A 382 12.82 -5.66 10.81
N THR A 383 12.18 -4.89 9.97
CA THR A 383 12.49 -4.84 8.54
C THR A 383 12.72 -3.40 8.10
N GLY A 384 13.46 -3.23 7.02
CA GLY A 384 13.61 -1.93 6.40
C GLY A 384 13.93 -2.09 4.91
N SER A 385 13.87 -1.00 4.17
CA SER A 385 14.11 -1.00 2.73
C SER A 385 14.36 0.40 2.19
N ASN A 386 15.09 0.48 1.09
CA ASN A 386 15.05 1.63 0.23
C ASN A 386 14.07 1.33 -0.92
N HIS A 387 13.09 2.21 -1.12
CA HIS A 387 12.02 2.05 -2.11
C HIS A 387 12.11 3.15 -3.17
N ILE A 388 12.05 2.77 -4.43
CA ILE A 388 11.94 3.71 -5.54
C ILE A 388 10.47 4.12 -5.65
N ASN A 389 10.17 5.38 -5.38
CA ASN A 389 8.83 5.93 -5.59
C ASN A 389 8.57 6.13 -7.08
N THR A 390 7.36 5.82 -7.52
CA THR A 390 6.92 5.96 -8.91
C THR A 390 5.63 6.77 -8.99
N PHE A 391 5.44 7.49 -10.10
CA PHE A 391 4.15 8.17 -10.34
C PHE A 391 3.01 7.17 -10.56
N HIS A 392 3.32 5.99 -11.08
CA HIS A 392 2.37 4.89 -11.15
C HIS A 392 1.79 4.54 -9.79
N GLU A 393 2.65 4.30 -8.78
CA GLU A 393 2.20 3.96 -7.42
C GLU A 393 1.42 5.10 -6.76
N ILE A 394 1.92 6.33 -6.88
CA ILE A 394 1.26 7.51 -6.32
C ILE A 394 -0.10 7.75 -6.99
N SER A 395 -0.17 7.63 -8.33
CA SER A 395 -1.43 7.77 -9.06
C SER A 395 -2.44 6.68 -8.76
N ALA A 396 -1.98 5.45 -8.48
CA ALA A 396 -2.86 4.36 -8.04
C ALA A 396 -3.51 4.65 -6.69
N VAL A 397 -2.82 5.41 -5.82
CA VAL A 397 -3.34 5.90 -4.54
C VAL A 397 -4.27 7.08 -4.75
N ASN A 398 -3.81 8.09 -5.47
CA ASN A 398 -4.53 9.33 -5.74
C ASN A 398 -4.42 9.70 -7.22
N ARG A 399 -5.48 9.45 -8.00
CA ARG A 399 -5.53 9.80 -9.43
C ARG A 399 -5.39 11.29 -9.73
N TYR A 400 -5.66 12.15 -8.75
CA TYR A 400 -5.63 13.61 -8.90
C TYR A 400 -4.25 14.21 -8.63
N VAL A 401 -3.21 13.39 -8.75
CA VAL A 401 -1.84 13.82 -8.56
C VAL A 401 -1.37 14.72 -9.73
N ASN A 402 -0.63 15.76 -9.38
CA ASN A 402 0.11 16.56 -10.34
C ASN A 402 1.55 16.03 -10.40
N PRO A 403 2.03 15.50 -11.53
CA PRO A 403 3.35 14.88 -11.62
C PRO A 403 4.50 15.91 -11.80
N SER A 404 4.44 17.06 -11.11
CA SER A 404 5.43 18.13 -11.20
C SER A 404 6.29 18.31 -9.94
N PHE A 405 6.55 17.24 -9.22
CA PHE A 405 7.37 17.24 -8.02
C PHE A 405 8.47 16.19 -8.11
N GLU A 406 9.48 16.35 -7.25
CA GLU A 406 10.59 15.39 -7.15
C GLU A 406 10.14 14.09 -6.48
N LEU A 407 10.67 12.97 -6.98
CA LEU A 407 10.48 11.65 -6.42
C LEU A 407 11.76 11.15 -5.75
N PRO A 408 12.05 11.52 -4.49
CA PRO A 408 13.12 10.91 -3.74
C PRO A 408 12.79 9.44 -3.45
N THR A 409 13.82 8.64 -3.16
CA THR A 409 13.60 7.27 -2.66
C THR A 409 13.16 7.31 -1.21
N THR A 410 12.12 6.57 -0.86
CA THR A 410 11.70 6.39 0.52
C THR A 410 12.59 5.35 1.21
N TYR A 411 13.31 5.77 2.25
CA TYR A 411 14.17 4.87 3.03
C TYR A 411 13.58 4.57 4.39
N THR A 412 13.01 3.37 4.55
CA THR A 412 12.62 2.84 5.85
C THR A 412 13.87 2.26 6.53
N VAL A 413 14.39 2.99 7.51
CA VAL A 413 15.55 2.57 8.29
C VAL A 413 15.22 1.32 9.07
N VAL A 414 14.05 1.34 9.73
CA VAL A 414 13.50 0.20 10.47
C VAL A 414 11.98 0.35 10.60
N ASP A 415 11.27 -0.73 10.41
CA ASP A 415 9.88 -0.95 10.81
C ASP A 415 9.87 -2.17 11.72
N ALA A 416 9.82 -1.93 13.03
CA ALA A 416 9.82 -2.96 14.06
C ALA A 416 8.40 -3.18 14.57
N ARG A 417 7.95 -4.42 14.61
CA ARG A 417 6.61 -4.79 15.06
C ARG A 417 6.64 -6.02 15.95
N ALA A 418 5.74 -6.05 16.92
CA ALA A 418 5.50 -7.20 17.77
C ALA A 418 3.98 -7.39 17.93
N GLY A 419 3.52 -8.63 17.84
CA GLY A 419 2.12 -8.99 17.99
C GLY A 419 1.95 -10.35 18.67
N LEU A 420 0.92 -10.44 19.48
CA LEU A 420 0.50 -11.69 20.11
C LEU A 420 -0.79 -12.17 19.46
N ASN A 421 -0.74 -13.32 18.79
CA ASN A 421 -1.91 -13.92 18.19
C ASN A 421 -2.54 -14.91 19.16
N PHE A 422 -3.75 -14.65 19.55
CA PHE A 422 -4.60 -15.59 20.28
C PHE A 422 -5.49 -16.31 19.27
N GLY A 423 -5.24 -17.61 19.10
CA GLY A 423 -5.94 -18.45 18.13
C GLY A 423 -7.40 -18.69 18.51
N LEU A 424 -8.11 -19.43 17.66
CA LEU A 424 -9.53 -19.64 17.75
C LEU A 424 -9.96 -20.28 19.09
N TRP A 425 -10.63 -19.49 19.91
CA TRP A 425 -11.36 -19.97 21.06
C TRP A 425 -12.86 -19.82 20.77
N ARG A 426 -13.53 -20.96 20.50
CA ARG A 426 -14.95 -20.98 20.08
C ARG A 426 -15.23 -20.05 18.87
N GLY A 427 -14.26 -19.94 17.95
CA GLY A 427 -14.38 -19.10 16.77
C GLY A 427 -13.83 -17.68 16.93
N LEU A 428 -13.41 -17.26 18.12
CA LEU A 428 -12.83 -15.93 18.38
C LEU A 428 -11.30 -15.97 18.24
N SER A 429 -10.76 -15.00 17.53
CA SER A 429 -9.33 -14.70 17.47
C SER A 429 -9.08 -13.22 17.81
N MET A 430 -7.92 -12.94 18.38
CA MET A 430 -7.51 -11.59 18.76
C MET A 430 -6.01 -11.42 18.56
N THR A 431 -5.61 -10.27 18.06
CA THR A 431 -4.19 -9.95 17.84
C THR A 431 -3.91 -8.51 18.24
N PRO A 432 -3.54 -8.22 19.49
CA PRO A 432 -2.92 -6.96 19.84
C PRO A 432 -1.53 -6.87 19.24
N TYR A 433 -1.17 -5.67 18.77
CA TYR A 433 0.15 -5.40 18.19
C TYR A 433 0.64 -4.00 18.53
N VAL A 434 1.94 -3.85 18.50
CA VAL A 434 2.64 -2.58 18.62
C VAL A 434 3.78 -2.54 17.62
N GLY A 435 4.06 -1.37 17.07
CA GLY A 435 5.16 -1.17 16.14
C GLY A 435 5.79 0.22 16.31
N PHE A 436 6.99 0.35 15.77
CA PHE A 436 7.72 1.61 15.65
C PHE A 436 8.45 1.64 14.32
N ALA A 437 8.30 2.72 13.59
CA ALA A 437 8.96 2.89 12.30
C ALA A 437 9.74 4.20 12.23
N VAL A 438 10.87 4.16 11.52
CA VAL A 438 11.68 5.33 11.14
C VAL A 438 11.84 5.30 9.63
N THR A 439 11.29 6.30 8.97
CA THR A 439 11.30 6.38 7.50
C THR A 439 11.75 7.78 7.09
N LYS A 440 12.67 7.85 6.14
CA LYS A 440 13.15 9.07 5.51
C LYS A 440 12.51 9.23 4.14
N ASP A 441 12.22 10.48 3.78
CA ASP A 441 11.60 10.83 2.50
C ASP A 441 10.31 10.03 2.22
N TYR A 442 9.46 9.84 3.25
CA TYR A 442 8.16 9.22 3.07
C TYR A 442 7.24 10.15 2.27
N MET A 443 6.71 9.66 1.14
CA MET A 443 5.91 10.48 0.23
C MET A 443 4.52 10.73 0.81
N LEU A 444 4.26 11.97 1.17
CA LEU A 444 2.98 12.42 1.73
C LEU A 444 2.30 13.45 0.83
N PRO A 445 0.95 13.43 0.76
CA PRO A 445 0.20 14.50 0.11
C PRO A 445 0.54 15.83 0.76
N PHE A 446 0.78 16.84 -0.05
CA PHE A 446 1.23 18.15 0.40
C PHE A 446 0.39 19.26 -0.24
N ILE A 447 0.01 20.26 0.57
CA ILE A 447 -0.74 21.42 0.12
C ILE A 447 0.21 22.59 -0.01
N ASP A 448 0.54 22.96 -1.24
CA ASP A 448 1.38 24.12 -1.48
C ASP A 448 0.52 25.40 -1.61
N ALA A 449 0.37 26.11 -0.51
CA ALA A 449 -0.37 27.36 -0.43
C ALA A 449 0.54 28.60 -0.50
N ARG A 450 1.72 28.49 -1.06
CA ARG A 450 2.59 29.64 -1.29
C ARG A 450 1.98 30.55 -2.35
N PHE A 451 1.89 31.82 -2.06
CA PHE A 451 1.47 32.85 -3.03
C PHE A 451 2.39 34.05 -2.92
N ALA A 452 2.58 34.73 -4.03
CA ALA A 452 3.25 36.01 -4.10
C ALA A 452 2.23 37.09 -4.52
N ILE A 453 2.41 38.30 -4.02
CA ILE A 453 1.65 39.46 -4.48
C ILE A 453 2.51 40.21 -5.45
N GLY A 454 2.05 40.32 -6.71
CA GLY A 454 2.68 41.15 -7.73
C GLY A 454 1.92 42.45 -7.95
N LYS A 455 2.62 43.48 -8.33
CA LYS A 455 2.02 44.75 -8.76
C LYS A 455 2.06 44.79 -10.29
N ILE A 456 0.87 44.86 -10.89
CA ILE A 456 0.71 45.07 -12.31
C ILE A 456 0.14 46.47 -12.50
N GLU A 457 0.93 47.37 -13.08
CA GLU A 457 0.59 48.78 -13.28
C GLU A 457 0.16 49.48 -11.96
N SER A 458 -1.14 49.70 -11.74
CA SER A 458 -1.68 50.36 -10.57
C SER A 458 -2.29 49.38 -9.55
N ASP A 459 -2.51 48.14 -9.91
CA ASP A 459 -3.23 47.19 -9.11
C ASP A 459 -2.32 46.10 -8.54
N TYR A 460 -2.63 45.63 -7.34
CA TYR A 460 -2.00 44.47 -6.71
C TYR A 460 -2.68 43.20 -7.19
N VAL A 461 -1.92 42.32 -7.81
CA VAL A 461 -2.39 41.03 -8.25
C VAL A 461 -1.77 39.94 -7.38
N TYR A 462 -2.60 39.07 -6.85
CA TYR A 462 -2.14 37.91 -6.09
C TYR A 462 -1.74 36.84 -7.08
N ILE A 463 -0.45 36.53 -7.12
CA ILE A 463 0.09 35.46 -7.95
C ILE A 463 0.42 34.30 -7.05
N HIS A 464 -0.17 33.16 -7.31
CA HIS A 464 0.08 31.95 -6.59
C HIS A 464 1.27 31.20 -7.22
N SER A 465 2.24 30.84 -6.39
CA SER A 465 3.40 30.08 -6.84
C SER A 465 3.20 28.56 -6.72
N GLY A 466 2.19 28.11 -5.97
CA GLY A 466 1.81 26.72 -5.84
C GLY A 466 0.67 26.37 -6.79
N THR A 467 0.88 25.38 -7.64
CA THR A 467 -0.07 25.02 -8.71
C THR A 467 -1.21 24.13 -8.26
N ASP A 468 -1.16 23.58 -7.05
CA ASP A 468 -1.81 22.32 -6.76
C ASP A 468 -3.20 22.45 -6.17
N ILE A 469 -3.45 23.51 -5.44
CA ILE A 469 -4.72 23.72 -4.75
C ILE A 469 -5.81 24.20 -5.70
N TYR A 470 -5.43 24.89 -6.75
CA TYR A 470 -6.34 25.51 -7.69
C TYR A 470 -6.89 24.59 -8.75
N LEU A 471 -6.18 23.49 -9.00
CA LEU A 471 -6.48 22.62 -10.12
C LEU A 471 -7.21 21.35 -9.74
N GLY A 472 -7.57 21.19 -8.45
CA GLY A 472 -8.09 19.91 -7.95
C GLY A 472 -7.05 18.80 -8.08
N GLN A 473 -5.78 19.17 -7.96
CA GLN A 473 -4.62 18.28 -8.04
C GLN A 473 -3.89 18.26 -6.70
N THR A 474 -3.16 17.19 -6.45
CA THR A 474 -2.36 17.00 -5.24
C THR A 474 -0.90 16.81 -5.63
N VAL A 475 0.03 17.48 -4.97
CA VAL A 475 1.45 17.14 -5.01
C VAL A 475 1.83 16.29 -3.82
N TYR A 476 2.98 15.67 -3.91
CA TYR A 476 3.57 14.88 -2.84
C TYR A 476 4.95 15.42 -2.50
N ARG A 477 5.31 15.29 -1.23
CA ARG A 477 6.63 15.71 -0.74
C ARG A 477 7.21 14.60 0.15
N GLY A 478 8.50 14.29 -0.02
CA GLY A 478 9.24 13.40 0.86
C GLY A 478 9.46 14.05 2.23
N ILE A 479 9.06 13.37 3.30
CA ILE A 479 9.14 13.86 4.68
C ILE A 479 9.70 12.77 5.57
N ASP A 480 10.65 13.14 6.45
CA ASP A 480 11.17 12.24 7.46
C ASP A 480 10.09 11.99 8.52
N THR A 481 9.77 10.73 8.74
CA THR A 481 8.76 10.32 9.72
C THR A 481 9.33 9.31 10.70
N ASN A 482 8.93 9.45 11.95
CA ASN A 482 9.09 8.41 12.96
C ASN A 482 7.79 8.32 13.75
N GLY A 483 7.44 7.13 14.19
CA GLY A 483 6.19 7.00 14.91
C GLY A 483 5.94 5.60 15.46
N ILE A 484 5.07 5.59 16.45
CA ILE A 484 4.55 4.37 17.06
C ILE A 484 3.20 4.07 16.43
N ILE A 485 2.92 2.80 16.23
CA ILE A 485 1.59 2.29 15.92
C ILE A 485 1.22 1.27 16.97
N ALA A 486 0.00 1.34 17.48
CA ALA A 486 -0.55 0.31 18.37
C ALA A 486 -1.95 -0.05 17.89
N GLY A 487 -2.33 -1.30 18.00
CA GLY A 487 -3.64 -1.70 17.54
C GLY A 487 -4.05 -3.09 18.01
N ILE A 488 -5.25 -3.45 17.61
CA ILE A 488 -5.82 -4.75 17.93
C ILE A 488 -6.72 -5.22 16.77
N LYS A 489 -6.52 -6.47 16.36
CA LYS A 489 -7.37 -7.15 15.39
C LYS A 489 -8.24 -8.17 16.09
N PHE A 490 -9.50 -8.22 15.69
CA PHE A 490 -10.47 -9.21 16.13
C PHE A 490 -11.00 -9.97 14.92
N GLY A 491 -11.17 -11.28 15.10
CA GLY A 491 -11.88 -12.14 14.18
C GLY A 491 -12.84 -13.03 14.94
N TYR A 492 -14.06 -13.22 14.43
CA TYR A 492 -15.02 -14.16 14.96
C TYR A 492 -15.68 -14.91 13.81
N LYS A 493 -15.64 -16.23 13.88
CA LYS A 493 -16.28 -17.11 12.92
C LYS A 493 -17.24 -18.06 13.62
N PHE A 494 -18.51 -17.97 13.28
CA PHE A 494 -19.54 -18.89 13.74
C PHE A 494 -20.08 -19.72 12.59
N LYS A 495 -19.61 -20.95 12.48
CA LYS A 495 -19.90 -21.86 11.36
C LYS A 495 -19.64 -21.13 10.03
N ASP A 496 -20.46 -21.39 9.02
CA ASP A 496 -20.46 -20.69 7.75
C ASP A 496 -21.51 -19.56 7.68
N ILE A 497 -22.12 -19.24 8.85
CA ILE A 497 -23.24 -18.29 8.94
C ILE A 497 -22.78 -16.88 9.18
N LEU A 498 -21.78 -16.70 10.08
CA LEU A 498 -21.33 -15.38 10.51
C LEU A 498 -19.81 -15.33 10.59
N GLU A 499 -19.24 -14.33 9.93
CA GLU A 499 -17.84 -13.97 10.02
C GLU A 499 -17.75 -12.47 10.33
N LEU A 500 -17.11 -12.14 11.45
CA LEU A 500 -16.86 -10.78 11.87
C LEU A 500 -15.35 -10.54 11.88
N SER A 501 -14.93 -9.37 11.42
CA SER A 501 -13.57 -8.88 11.59
C SER A 501 -13.60 -7.41 12.01
N ALA A 502 -12.67 -7.03 12.87
CA ALA A 502 -12.46 -5.64 13.22
C ALA A 502 -10.96 -5.39 13.42
N ASP A 503 -10.48 -4.27 12.94
CA ASP A 503 -9.11 -3.79 13.10
C ASP A 503 -9.17 -2.35 13.61
N TYR A 504 -8.54 -2.09 14.74
CA TYR A 504 -8.34 -0.76 15.27
C TYR A 504 -6.85 -0.46 15.30
N ALA A 505 -6.44 0.66 14.75
CA ALA A 505 -5.08 1.16 14.84
C ALA A 505 -5.07 2.60 15.37
N PHE A 506 -4.12 2.86 16.26
CA PHE A 506 -3.79 4.15 16.81
C PHE A 506 -2.37 4.52 16.40
N THR A 507 -2.24 5.68 15.77
CA THR A 507 -0.95 6.23 15.32
C THR A 507 -0.87 7.67 15.86
N PRO A 508 -0.28 7.89 17.04
CA PRO A 508 -0.22 9.22 17.63
C PRO A 508 0.51 10.18 16.71
N GLN A 509 -0.08 11.33 16.48
CA GLN A 509 0.55 12.42 15.75
C GLN A 509 1.52 13.13 16.69
N GLY A 510 2.78 13.30 16.25
CA GLY A 510 3.80 13.97 17.05
C GLY A 510 3.48 15.45 17.23
N ASP A 511 3.61 15.92 18.45
CA ASP A 511 3.56 17.32 18.84
C ASP A 511 4.97 17.92 18.77
N ASP A 512 5.10 19.23 18.48
CA ASP A 512 6.28 20.07 18.61
C ASP A 512 7.51 19.86 17.70
N SER A 513 7.64 18.78 16.95
CA SER A 513 8.77 18.60 16.03
C SER A 513 8.51 19.01 14.59
N GLY A 514 7.31 19.53 14.31
CA GLY A 514 6.91 19.98 12.97
C GLY A 514 6.53 18.85 11.99
N TYR A 515 6.63 17.60 12.42
CA TYR A 515 6.30 16.45 11.56
C TYR A 515 4.93 15.91 11.92
N ILE A 516 3.93 16.36 11.19
CA ILE A 516 2.56 15.91 11.36
C ILE A 516 2.26 14.90 10.27
N LEU A 517 1.78 13.75 10.69
CA LEU A 517 1.37 12.70 9.78
C LEU A 517 0.12 13.15 9.00
N SER A 518 0.15 12.96 7.70
CA SER A 518 -0.94 13.34 6.81
C SER A 518 -2.07 12.29 6.78
N ASP A 519 -3.03 12.51 5.91
CA ASP A 519 -4.21 11.69 5.65
C ASP A 519 -3.98 10.18 5.54
N ASP A 520 -2.80 9.75 5.08
CA ASP A 520 -2.49 8.33 4.97
C ASP A 520 -2.37 7.63 6.32
N ARG A 521 -2.18 8.40 7.40
CA ARG A 521 -2.06 7.89 8.77
C ARG A 521 -2.94 8.69 9.71
N PRO A 522 -4.26 8.50 9.67
CA PRO A 522 -5.14 9.11 10.66
C PRO A 522 -4.71 8.66 12.06
N GLU A 523 -4.90 9.52 13.07
CA GLU A 523 -4.55 9.15 14.45
C GLU A 523 -5.32 7.92 14.90
N HIS A 524 -6.60 7.83 14.53
CA HIS A 524 -7.43 6.66 14.81
C HIS A 524 -8.01 6.10 13.52
N SER A 525 -7.81 4.81 13.31
CA SER A 525 -8.47 4.07 12.23
C SER A 525 -9.21 2.85 12.78
N VAL A 526 -10.45 2.67 12.32
CA VAL A 526 -11.26 1.46 12.57
C VAL A 526 -11.73 0.91 11.25
N ARG A 527 -11.56 -0.37 11.02
CA ARG A 527 -12.19 -1.12 9.94
C ARG A 527 -12.92 -2.30 10.55
N ALA A 528 -14.19 -2.43 10.26
CA ALA A 528 -14.99 -3.56 10.71
C ALA A 528 -15.79 -4.14 9.55
N SER A 529 -15.84 -5.45 9.46
CA SER A 529 -16.62 -6.17 8.45
C SER A 529 -17.44 -7.27 9.10
N ALA A 530 -18.68 -7.41 8.66
CA ALA A 530 -19.56 -8.50 9.03
C ALA A 530 -20.08 -9.19 7.78
N LYS A 531 -19.78 -10.48 7.62
CA LYS A 531 -20.31 -11.32 6.55
C LYS A 531 -21.31 -12.32 7.14
N ILE A 532 -22.54 -12.25 6.67
CA ILE A 532 -23.66 -13.03 7.18
C ILE A 532 -24.23 -13.86 6.05
N ARG A 533 -24.30 -15.17 6.24
CA ARG A 533 -24.91 -16.15 5.32
C ARG A 533 -26.03 -16.91 6.03
N PRO A 534 -27.21 -16.31 6.19
CA PRO A 534 -28.30 -16.94 6.93
C PRO A 534 -28.82 -18.21 6.24
N ILE A 535 -28.73 -18.23 4.94
CA ILE A 535 -29.02 -19.38 4.06
C ILE A 535 -27.94 -19.46 2.97
N LYS A 536 -27.69 -20.64 2.41
CA LYS A 536 -26.63 -20.86 1.41
C LYS A 536 -26.62 -19.86 0.25
N PRO A 537 -27.79 -19.52 -0.40
CA PRO A 537 -27.78 -18.62 -1.54
C PRO A 537 -27.67 -17.12 -1.18
N LEU A 538 -27.84 -16.73 0.09
CA LEU A 538 -27.85 -15.33 0.51
C LEU A 538 -26.58 -14.96 1.24
N SER A 539 -25.89 -13.95 0.75
CA SER A 539 -24.73 -13.34 1.42
C SER A 539 -24.99 -11.85 1.65
N ILE A 540 -24.78 -11.42 2.87
CA ILE A 540 -24.87 -10.02 3.32
C ILE A 540 -23.52 -9.64 3.85
N VAL A 541 -22.95 -8.53 3.36
CA VAL A 541 -21.67 -7.98 3.81
C VAL A 541 -21.90 -6.55 4.28
N LEU A 542 -21.49 -6.26 5.48
CA LEU A 542 -21.55 -4.92 6.06
C LEU A 542 -20.12 -4.49 6.39
N ASP A 543 -19.66 -3.38 5.81
CA ASP A 543 -18.33 -2.85 6.02
C ASP A 543 -18.42 -1.44 6.60
N TYR A 544 -17.69 -1.19 7.68
CA TYR A 544 -17.59 0.10 8.33
C TYR A 544 -16.13 0.56 8.38
N GLU A 545 -15.91 1.82 8.04
CA GLU A 545 -14.62 2.49 8.12
C GLU A 545 -14.73 3.81 8.86
N LEU A 546 -13.84 4.00 9.84
CA LEU A 546 -13.60 5.27 10.51
C LEU A 546 -12.13 5.66 10.34
N ARG A 547 -11.88 6.89 9.88
CA ARG A 547 -10.59 7.57 9.95
C ARG A 547 -10.80 8.91 10.63
N ALA A 548 -10.19 9.08 11.78
CA ALA A 548 -10.39 10.28 12.60
C ALA A 548 -9.08 11.01 12.86
N LEU A 549 -9.21 12.32 13.12
CA LEU A 549 -8.09 13.24 13.30
C LEU A 549 -7.14 13.23 12.10
N ARG A 550 -7.70 13.62 10.95
CA ARG A 550 -7.01 13.69 9.66
C ARG A 550 -6.54 15.10 9.38
N SER A 551 -5.33 15.22 8.88
CA SER A 551 -4.78 16.49 8.43
C SER A 551 -3.82 16.26 7.26
N SER A 552 -3.62 17.27 6.42
CA SER A 552 -2.60 17.28 5.39
C SER A 552 -1.53 18.30 5.73
N LEU A 553 -0.30 17.98 5.41
CA LEU A 553 0.80 18.95 5.47
C LEU A 553 0.65 19.97 4.35
N GLY A 554 1.13 21.17 4.60
CA GLY A 554 1.20 22.19 3.57
C GLY A 554 1.94 23.43 4.04
N THR A 555 2.06 24.39 3.14
CA THR A 555 2.64 25.70 3.44
C THR A 555 1.56 26.76 3.56
N ARG A 556 1.81 27.77 4.38
CA ARG A 556 1.01 28.97 4.47
C ARG A 556 1.88 30.21 4.34
N THR A 557 1.43 31.16 3.58
CA THR A 557 2.10 32.46 3.43
C THR A 557 1.58 33.44 4.48
N TYR A 558 2.48 34.25 5.01
CA TYR A 558 2.15 35.39 5.86
C TYR A 558 3.01 36.58 5.48
N TYR A 559 2.51 37.78 5.73
CA TYR A 559 3.26 39.02 5.54
C TYR A 559 4.07 39.35 6.81
N ASP A 560 5.40 39.48 6.67
CA ASP A 560 6.27 39.94 7.73
C ASP A 560 6.47 41.45 7.62
N PRO A 561 5.86 42.26 8.53
CA PRO A 561 5.94 43.71 8.44
C PRO A 561 7.34 44.25 8.80
N THR A 562 8.21 43.47 9.41
CA THR A 562 9.57 43.91 9.80
C THR A 562 10.53 43.82 8.63
N GLU A 563 10.37 42.82 7.78
CA GLU A 563 11.18 42.63 6.58
C GLU A 563 10.48 43.13 5.31
N VAL A 564 9.23 43.61 5.45
CA VAL A 564 8.38 44.07 4.33
C VAL A 564 8.30 43.00 3.24
N ALA A 565 8.22 41.75 3.63
CA ALA A 565 8.27 40.61 2.74
C ALA A 565 7.21 39.55 3.09
N TYR A 566 6.77 38.79 2.08
CA TYR A 566 5.96 37.60 2.29
C TYR A 566 6.85 36.42 2.61
N LYS A 567 6.57 35.76 3.71
CA LYS A 567 7.23 34.53 4.15
C LYS A 567 6.25 33.37 4.17
N TYR A 568 6.75 32.17 4.14
CA TYR A 568 5.96 30.96 4.26
C TYR A 568 6.48 30.06 5.36
N TYR A 569 5.60 29.27 5.94
CA TYR A 569 5.92 28.28 6.95
C TYR A 569 5.10 27.03 6.73
N ASP A 570 5.65 25.88 7.13
CA ASP A 570 4.94 24.61 7.07
C ASP A 570 3.84 24.59 8.16
N THR A 571 2.68 24.07 7.82
CA THR A 571 1.51 24.00 8.68
C THR A 571 0.67 22.79 8.33
N THR A 572 -0.37 22.55 9.11
CA THR A 572 -1.33 21.50 8.85
C THR A 572 -2.71 22.03 8.54
N TYR A 573 -3.36 21.36 7.61
CA TYR A 573 -4.72 21.63 7.21
C TYR A 573 -5.62 20.47 7.66
N PRO A 574 -6.39 20.62 8.74
CA PRO A 574 -7.33 19.60 9.16
C PRO A 574 -8.46 19.47 8.17
N TYR A 575 -8.92 18.25 7.93
CA TYR A 575 -10.08 17.99 7.10
C TYR A 575 -10.99 16.89 7.68
N SER A 576 -12.13 16.69 7.05
CA SER A 576 -13.23 15.92 7.62
C SER A 576 -12.84 14.48 7.92
N ASN A 577 -13.27 13.97 9.07
CA ASN A 577 -13.17 12.55 9.39
C ASN A 577 -13.98 11.73 8.38
N ILE A 578 -13.46 10.57 8.01
CA ILE A 578 -14.22 9.57 7.25
C ILE A 578 -15.00 8.71 8.25
N SER A 579 -16.30 8.60 8.06
CA SER A 579 -17.16 7.61 8.70
C SER A 579 -18.06 7.04 7.62
N ASN A 580 -17.74 5.85 7.14
CA ASN A 580 -18.34 5.24 5.98
C ASN A 580 -18.89 3.86 6.32
N LEU A 581 -20.16 3.63 5.99
CA LEU A 581 -20.85 2.36 6.16
C LEU A 581 -21.34 1.89 4.79
N ASN A 582 -20.93 0.69 4.40
CA ASN A 582 -21.32 0.06 3.14
C ASN A 582 -22.06 -1.25 3.40
N LEU A 583 -23.02 -1.57 2.56
CA LEU A 583 -23.80 -2.81 2.63
C LEU A 583 -23.84 -3.44 1.25
N GLY A 584 -23.42 -4.68 1.15
CA GLY A 584 -23.59 -5.53 -0.02
C GLY A 584 -24.55 -6.68 0.28
N VAL A 585 -25.50 -6.92 -0.59
CA VAL A 585 -26.42 -8.08 -0.53
C VAL A 585 -26.34 -8.80 -1.85
N SER A 586 -26.06 -10.09 -1.83
CA SER A 586 -26.06 -10.94 -3.01
C SER A 586 -26.91 -12.18 -2.79
N TYR A 587 -27.67 -12.54 -3.81
CA TYR A 587 -28.51 -13.72 -3.81
C TYR A 587 -28.24 -14.57 -5.04
N GLN A 588 -27.88 -15.81 -4.84
CA GLN A 588 -27.65 -16.79 -5.89
C GLN A 588 -28.97 -17.45 -6.25
N ILE A 589 -29.51 -17.14 -7.43
CA ILE A 589 -30.78 -17.68 -7.90
C ILE A 589 -30.62 -19.16 -8.25
N ASN A 590 -29.52 -19.49 -8.93
CA ASN A 590 -29.12 -20.84 -9.28
C ASN A 590 -27.62 -20.90 -9.50
N ASP A 591 -27.07 -22.03 -9.92
CA ASP A 591 -25.61 -22.20 -10.10
C ASP A 591 -25.01 -21.29 -11.18
N MET A 592 -25.83 -20.68 -12.03
CA MET A 592 -25.37 -19.79 -13.10
C MET A 592 -25.62 -18.33 -12.82
N ILE A 593 -26.71 -17.97 -12.17
CA ILE A 593 -27.22 -16.60 -12.07
C ILE A 593 -27.25 -16.13 -10.63
N SER A 594 -26.68 -14.97 -10.40
CA SER A 594 -26.76 -14.23 -9.14
C SER A 594 -27.22 -12.79 -9.37
N ILE A 595 -27.93 -12.23 -8.40
CA ILE A 595 -28.28 -10.81 -8.35
C ILE A 595 -27.66 -10.19 -7.12
N PHE A 596 -27.35 -8.90 -7.21
CA PHE A 596 -26.77 -8.20 -6.07
C PHE A 596 -27.18 -6.73 -6.02
N CYS A 597 -27.15 -6.19 -4.83
CA CYS A 597 -27.33 -4.77 -4.56
C CYS A 597 -26.24 -4.30 -3.58
N GLN A 598 -25.70 -3.15 -3.85
CA GLN A 598 -24.68 -2.52 -3.00
C GLN A 598 -25.10 -1.09 -2.68
N GLY A 599 -25.08 -0.74 -1.39
CA GLY A 599 -25.24 0.63 -0.91
C GLY A 599 -23.92 1.10 -0.31
N ASN A 600 -23.41 2.23 -0.80
CA ASN A 600 -22.19 2.86 -0.29
C ASN A 600 -22.53 4.15 0.41
N ASN A 601 -21.74 4.48 1.43
CA ASN A 601 -21.93 5.66 2.27
C ASN A 601 -23.38 5.77 2.81
N LEU A 602 -23.87 4.69 3.41
CA LEU A 602 -25.23 4.60 3.95
C LEU A 602 -25.49 5.66 5.03
N LEU A 603 -24.46 6.14 5.70
CA LEU A 603 -24.55 7.22 6.67
C LEU A 603 -24.76 8.58 6.00
N ASN A 604 -24.73 8.66 4.68
CA ASN A 604 -24.87 9.86 3.86
C ASN A 604 -23.96 11.02 4.30
N ARG A 605 -22.77 10.67 4.77
CA ARG A 605 -21.80 11.65 5.25
C ARG A 605 -21.09 12.33 4.09
N ARG A 606 -20.82 13.63 4.27
CA ARG A 606 -19.94 14.39 3.39
C ARG A 606 -18.55 14.35 3.99
N TYR A 607 -17.58 13.81 3.28
CA TYR A 607 -16.18 13.79 3.66
C TYR A 607 -15.28 13.95 2.44
N GLU A 608 -14.07 14.36 2.68
CA GLU A 608 -13.05 14.51 1.66
C GLU A 608 -12.19 13.24 1.61
N ASN A 609 -11.96 12.70 0.41
CA ASN A 609 -10.96 11.65 0.21
C ASN A 609 -9.55 12.24 0.33
N TYR A 610 -9.34 13.38 -0.34
CA TYR A 610 -8.16 14.22 -0.27
C TYR A 610 -8.62 15.65 -0.03
N TYR A 611 -7.72 16.53 0.42
CA TYR A 611 -8.06 17.92 0.68
C TYR A 611 -8.75 18.57 -0.52
N GLY A 612 -9.97 19.05 -0.31
CA GLY A 612 -10.81 19.66 -1.36
C GLY A 612 -11.50 18.68 -2.30
N ILE A 613 -11.20 17.38 -2.27
CA ILE A 613 -11.78 16.35 -3.14
C ILE A 613 -12.80 15.50 -2.37
N TYR A 614 -14.06 15.78 -2.58
CA TYR A 614 -15.17 15.18 -1.84
C TYR A 614 -15.57 13.82 -2.41
N ALA A 615 -15.96 12.90 -1.52
CA ALA A 615 -16.53 11.61 -1.88
C ALA A 615 -18.02 11.73 -2.29
N GLN A 616 -18.50 10.74 -3.03
CA GLN A 616 -19.94 10.58 -3.28
C GLN A 616 -20.67 10.35 -1.95
N LYS A 617 -21.83 10.99 -1.81
CA LYS A 617 -22.78 10.70 -0.72
C LYS A 617 -23.38 9.31 -0.92
N LEU A 618 -24.49 9.03 -0.22
CA LEU A 618 -25.24 7.78 -0.38
C LEU A 618 -25.40 7.44 -1.86
N ASN A 619 -24.92 6.28 -2.25
CA ASN A 619 -25.15 5.73 -3.59
C ASN A 619 -25.55 4.26 -3.52
N ILE A 620 -26.37 3.85 -4.47
CA ILE A 620 -26.89 2.50 -4.58
C ILE A 620 -26.58 1.97 -5.99
N LEU A 621 -26.14 0.73 -6.04
CA LEU A 621 -25.79 0.01 -7.25
C LEU A 621 -26.48 -1.35 -7.23
N GLY A 622 -27.14 -1.73 -8.32
CA GLY A 622 -27.74 -3.05 -8.49
C GLY A 622 -27.22 -3.75 -9.73
N GLY A 623 -27.10 -5.07 -9.67
CA GLY A 623 -26.51 -5.80 -10.77
C GLY A 623 -26.84 -7.29 -10.81
N ILE A 624 -26.37 -7.91 -11.89
CA ILE A 624 -26.53 -9.33 -12.20
C ILE A 624 -25.15 -9.92 -12.53
N GLY A 625 -24.90 -11.12 -12.06
CA GLY A 625 -23.74 -11.95 -12.39
C GLY A 625 -24.17 -13.27 -13.01
N VAL A 626 -23.42 -13.72 -14.01
CA VAL A 626 -23.61 -15.00 -14.70
C VAL A 626 -22.30 -15.78 -14.69
N ASN A 627 -22.34 -17.04 -14.29
CA ASN A 627 -21.21 -17.97 -14.33
C ASN A 627 -21.52 -19.12 -15.31
N PHE A 628 -20.63 -19.46 -16.24
CA PHE A 628 -20.85 -20.46 -17.29
C PHE A 628 -19.60 -21.29 -17.59
#